data_e0cc0cdd0a3ca44c400a3fc375f52a66
#
_entry.id   e0cc0cdd0a3ca44c400a3fc375f52a66
#
_cell.length_a   1.000
_cell.length_b   1.000
_cell.length_c   1.000
_cell.angle_alpha   90.00
_cell.angle_beta   90.00
_cell.angle_gamma   90.00
#
_symmetry.space_group_name_H-M   'P 1'
#
loop_
_entity.id
_entity.type
_entity.pdbx_description
1 polymer ?
#
loop_
_entity_poly.entity_id
_entity_poly.type
_entity_poly.pdbx_seq_one_letter_code
_entity_poly.pdbx_strand_id
1 'polypeptide(L)'
;VEPKKPAKELKTLSEEERQEYLRRHEYLKLVDRMGVDPEKDWKAHYQVLQGKEKVVNELKKLAKDADTIYLATDLDREGEAIAWHLQELLGKKDKTYQRVVFNEITKNAIQDAFSDPGELNISRVNAQQARRFLDRVVGFMVSPLLWKKIARGLSAGRVQSVAVRLVVEREREIKAFVPEEFWDVHADLTSQQKAALRMLVAKHQGNAFKPKNKAETDKALADL
;
A
#
# COMPACT_ATOMS: atom_id res chain seq x y z
N VAL A 1 7.06 -14.92 -25.76
CA VAL A 1 8.16 -15.89 -25.52
C VAL A 1 8.15 -16.88 -26.67
N GLU A 2 9.33 -17.16 -27.23
CA GLU A 2 9.46 -18.19 -28.27
C GLU A 2 8.96 -19.54 -27.73
N PRO A 3 8.29 -20.36 -28.59
CA PRO A 3 7.84 -21.67 -28.19
C PRO A 3 9.04 -22.55 -27.79
N LYS A 4 8.83 -23.43 -26.80
CA LYS A 4 9.87 -24.34 -26.33
C LYS A 4 10.35 -25.22 -27.49
N LYS A 5 11.67 -25.37 -27.64
CA LYS A 5 12.27 -26.25 -28.64
C LYS A 5 11.71 -27.67 -28.52
N PRO A 6 11.47 -28.36 -29.65
CA PRO A 6 11.02 -29.75 -29.63
C PRO A 6 11.96 -30.69 -28.86
N ALA A 7 11.41 -31.73 -28.28
CA ALA A 7 12.21 -32.68 -27.49
C ALA A 7 13.37 -33.31 -28.27
N LYS A 8 13.24 -33.44 -29.59
CA LYS A 8 14.33 -33.97 -30.46
C LYS A 8 15.53 -33.00 -30.49
N GLU A 9 15.31 -31.70 -30.62
CA GLU A 9 16.35 -30.69 -30.63
C GLU A 9 17.02 -30.54 -29.25
N LEU A 10 16.26 -30.72 -28.18
CA LEU A 10 16.82 -30.67 -26.82
C LEU A 10 17.71 -31.85 -26.50
N LYS A 11 17.56 -33.01 -27.21
CA LYS A 11 18.40 -34.17 -27.04
C LYS A 11 19.76 -34.07 -27.76
N THR A 12 19.90 -33.14 -28.72
CA THR A 12 21.17 -32.91 -29.43
C THR A 12 22.10 -31.95 -28.69
N LEU A 13 21.62 -31.28 -27.67
CA LEU A 13 22.42 -30.39 -26.83
C LEU A 13 23.14 -31.17 -25.74
N SER A 14 24.31 -30.68 -25.32
CA SER A 14 24.95 -31.18 -24.10
C SER A 14 24.04 -30.99 -22.89
N GLU A 15 24.28 -31.70 -21.80
CA GLU A 15 23.45 -31.57 -20.59
C GLU A 15 23.52 -30.16 -20.01
N GLU A 16 24.69 -29.50 -20.06
CA GLU A 16 24.89 -28.11 -19.62
C GLU A 16 24.08 -27.12 -20.46
N GLU A 17 24.21 -27.19 -21.80
CA GLU A 17 23.47 -26.34 -22.73
C GLU A 17 21.97 -26.52 -22.62
N ARG A 18 21.53 -27.77 -22.40
CA ARG A 18 20.13 -28.09 -22.20
C ARG A 18 19.58 -27.48 -20.90
N GLN A 19 20.33 -27.58 -19.80
CA GLN A 19 19.93 -26.98 -18.52
C GLN A 19 19.93 -25.47 -18.59
N GLU A 20 20.90 -24.87 -19.25
CA GLU A 20 20.96 -23.42 -19.46
C GLU A 20 19.77 -22.95 -20.31
N TYR A 21 19.48 -23.61 -21.43
CA TYR A 21 18.32 -23.31 -22.25
C TYR A 21 17.01 -23.42 -21.46
N LEU A 22 16.82 -24.47 -20.66
CA LEU A 22 15.62 -24.65 -19.87
C LEU A 22 15.48 -23.56 -18.81
N ARG A 23 16.54 -23.20 -18.09
CA ARG A 23 16.55 -22.09 -17.14
C ARG A 23 16.20 -20.76 -17.79
N ARG A 24 16.81 -20.48 -18.96
CA ARG A 24 16.55 -19.25 -19.71
C ARG A 24 15.10 -19.20 -20.21
N HIS A 25 14.58 -20.30 -20.72
CA HIS A 25 13.21 -20.35 -21.19
C HIS A 25 12.18 -20.19 -20.05
N GLU A 26 12.43 -20.77 -18.87
CA GLU A 26 11.61 -20.57 -17.68
C GLU A 26 11.66 -19.11 -17.20
N TYR A 27 12.84 -18.51 -17.20
CA TYR A 27 13.01 -17.10 -16.87
C TYR A 27 12.21 -16.20 -17.82
N LEU A 28 12.33 -16.40 -19.14
CA LEU A 28 11.58 -15.62 -20.12
C LEU A 28 10.06 -15.76 -19.98
N LYS A 29 9.58 -16.97 -19.64
CA LYS A 29 8.15 -17.16 -19.30
C LYS A 29 7.75 -16.41 -18.03
N LEU A 30 8.63 -16.37 -17.04
CA LEU A 30 8.40 -15.63 -15.82
C LEU A 30 8.32 -14.12 -16.11
N VAL A 31 9.27 -13.58 -16.89
CA VAL A 31 9.29 -12.17 -17.32
C VAL A 31 8.02 -11.81 -18.09
N ASP A 32 7.59 -12.64 -19.02
CA ASP A 32 6.35 -12.44 -19.80
C ASP A 32 5.12 -12.32 -18.87
N ARG A 33 5.02 -13.21 -17.89
CA ARG A 33 3.95 -13.17 -16.88
C ARG A 33 4.06 -11.98 -15.92
N MET A 34 5.27 -11.61 -15.54
CA MET A 34 5.51 -10.41 -14.71
C MET A 34 5.20 -9.12 -15.48
N GLY A 35 5.40 -9.11 -16.80
CA GLY A 35 5.29 -7.91 -17.63
C GLY A 35 6.38 -6.88 -17.34
N VAL A 36 7.48 -7.29 -16.70
CA VAL A 36 8.66 -6.47 -16.44
C VAL A 36 9.91 -7.34 -16.49
N ASP A 37 10.98 -6.84 -17.10
CA ASP A 37 12.24 -7.58 -17.23
C ASP A 37 13.35 -6.91 -16.40
N PRO A 38 13.71 -7.47 -15.24
CA PRO A 38 14.77 -6.95 -14.40
C PRO A 38 16.16 -6.95 -15.06
N GLU A 39 16.42 -7.86 -16.02
CA GLU A 39 17.69 -7.95 -16.75
C GLU A 39 17.79 -6.96 -17.92
N LYS A 40 16.65 -6.33 -18.30
CA LYS A 40 16.57 -5.34 -19.38
C LYS A 40 16.12 -3.99 -18.86
N ASP A 41 16.88 -3.45 -17.92
CA ASP A 41 16.66 -2.12 -17.35
C ASP A 41 15.20 -1.91 -16.86
N TRP A 42 14.63 -2.94 -16.26
CA TRP A 42 13.26 -2.92 -15.73
C TRP A 42 12.20 -2.54 -16.77
N LYS A 43 12.44 -2.82 -18.03
CA LYS A 43 11.50 -2.52 -19.11
C LYS A 43 10.15 -3.19 -18.84
N ALA A 44 9.12 -2.35 -18.76
CA ALA A 44 7.75 -2.80 -18.51
C ALA A 44 6.92 -2.86 -19.80
N HIS A 45 6.00 -3.81 -19.85
CA HIS A 45 5.01 -3.94 -20.91
C HIS A 45 3.62 -3.60 -20.34
N TYR A 46 3.05 -2.52 -20.83
CA TYR A 46 1.71 -2.08 -20.47
C TYR A 46 0.70 -2.49 -21.54
N GLN A 47 -0.45 -2.98 -21.09
CA GLN A 47 -1.55 -3.39 -21.95
C GLN A 47 -2.86 -2.84 -21.39
N VAL A 48 -3.77 -2.51 -22.30
CA VAL A 48 -5.15 -2.19 -21.92
C VAL A 48 -5.79 -3.46 -21.34
N LEU A 49 -6.41 -3.33 -20.17
CA LEU A 49 -7.11 -4.45 -19.54
C LEU A 49 -8.30 -4.87 -20.41
N GLN A 50 -8.48 -6.19 -20.54
CA GLN A 50 -9.63 -6.76 -21.23
C GLN A 50 -10.94 -6.18 -20.70
N GLY A 51 -11.81 -5.75 -21.61
CA GLY A 51 -13.08 -5.10 -21.30
C GLY A 51 -12.99 -3.59 -21.04
N LYS A 52 -11.80 -2.99 -21.07
CA LYS A 52 -11.59 -1.54 -20.95
C LYS A 52 -11.36 -0.83 -22.30
N GLU A 53 -11.35 -1.58 -23.40
CA GLU A 53 -11.08 -1.07 -24.74
C GLU A 53 -12.12 -0.03 -25.16
N LYS A 54 -13.39 -0.21 -24.78
CA LYS A 54 -14.48 0.75 -25.07
C LYS A 54 -14.20 2.10 -24.44
N VAL A 55 -13.84 2.12 -23.15
CA VAL A 55 -13.52 3.35 -22.41
C VAL A 55 -12.29 4.04 -23.01
N VAL A 56 -11.26 3.27 -23.33
CA VAL A 56 -10.05 3.80 -23.98
C VAL A 56 -10.37 4.42 -25.33
N ASN A 57 -11.18 3.77 -26.15
CA ASN A 57 -11.57 4.28 -27.46
C ASN A 57 -12.42 5.55 -27.35
N GLU A 58 -13.31 5.62 -26.37
CA GLU A 58 -14.10 6.81 -26.08
C GLU A 58 -13.21 7.98 -25.66
N LEU A 59 -12.28 7.76 -24.73
CA LEU A 59 -11.31 8.77 -24.31
C LEU A 59 -10.45 9.25 -25.48
N LYS A 60 -9.97 8.34 -26.35
CA LYS A 60 -9.22 8.71 -27.56
C LYS A 60 -10.04 9.53 -28.53
N LYS A 61 -11.33 9.22 -28.68
CA LYS A 61 -12.26 9.97 -29.54
C LYS A 61 -12.46 11.39 -29.00
N LEU A 62 -12.75 11.54 -27.71
CA LEU A 62 -12.91 12.86 -27.07
C LEU A 62 -11.61 13.68 -27.09
N ALA A 63 -10.48 13.02 -26.84
CA ALA A 63 -9.18 13.68 -26.88
C ALA A 63 -8.77 14.13 -28.30
N LYS A 64 -9.32 13.57 -29.35
CA LYS A 64 -8.93 13.88 -30.75
C LYS A 64 -9.13 15.37 -31.07
N ASP A 65 -10.24 15.92 -30.61
CA ASP A 65 -10.68 17.29 -30.94
C ASP A 65 -10.31 18.30 -29.82
N ALA A 66 -9.55 17.86 -28.81
CA ALA A 66 -9.12 18.69 -27.69
C ALA A 66 -7.68 19.19 -27.91
N ASP A 67 -7.42 20.47 -27.73
CA ASP A 67 -6.09 21.07 -27.75
C ASP A 67 -5.39 20.88 -26.39
N THR A 68 -6.16 20.99 -25.31
CA THR A 68 -5.67 20.86 -23.92
C THR A 68 -6.40 19.73 -23.19
N ILE A 69 -5.64 18.89 -22.51
CA ILE A 69 -6.15 17.80 -21.67
C ILE A 69 -5.70 18.02 -20.24
N TYR A 70 -6.67 18.20 -19.34
CA TYR A 70 -6.42 18.33 -17.91
C TYR A 70 -6.42 16.97 -17.23
N LEU A 71 -5.32 16.64 -16.55
CA LEU A 71 -5.14 15.40 -15.82
C LEU A 71 -5.45 15.65 -14.34
N ALA A 72 -6.71 15.52 -13.96
CA ALA A 72 -7.24 15.81 -12.63
C ALA A 72 -7.38 14.51 -11.83
N THR A 73 -6.26 13.96 -11.36
CA THR A 73 -6.18 12.77 -10.49
C THR A 73 -5.62 13.16 -9.12
N ASP A 74 -5.70 12.25 -8.14
CA ASP A 74 -5.28 12.50 -6.76
C ASP A 74 -3.83 13.00 -6.63
N LEU A 75 -3.54 13.73 -5.54
CA LEU A 75 -2.21 14.32 -5.28
C LEU A 75 -1.16 13.31 -4.84
N ASP A 76 -1.41 12.04 -4.91
CA ASP A 76 -0.47 11.01 -4.53
C ASP A 76 0.30 10.46 -5.76
N ARG A 77 1.26 9.58 -5.51
CA ARG A 77 2.04 8.94 -6.59
C ARG A 77 1.21 7.99 -7.46
N GLU A 78 0.11 7.44 -6.94
CA GLU A 78 -0.80 6.58 -7.70
C GLU A 78 -1.59 7.43 -8.72
N GLY A 79 -2.12 8.58 -8.27
CA GLY A 79 -2.77 9.55 -9.15
C GLY A 79 -1.81 10.11 -10.21
N GLU A 80 -0.55 10.36 -9.86
CA GLU A 80 0.47 10.81 -10.80
C GLU A 80 0.78 9.75 -11.87
N ALA A 81 0.86 8.47 -11.48
CA ALA A 81 1.04 7.38 -12.42
C ALA A 81 -0.17 7.18 -13.34
N ILE A 82 -1.40 7.34 -12.83
CA ILE A 82 -2.62 7.30 -13.64
C ILE A 82 -2.59 8.42 -14.69
N ALA A 83 -2.26 9.63 -14.28
CA ALA A 83 -2.14 10.78 -15.18
C ALA A 83 -1.10 10.55 -16.30
N TRP A 84 0.07 10.01 -15.93
CA TRP A 84 1.11 9.64 -16.88
C TRP A 84 0.64 8.55 -17.85
N HIS A 85 -0.02 7.49 -17.38
CA HIS A 85 -0.56 6.44 -18.23
C HIS A 85 -1.62 6.96 -19.21
N LEU A 86 -2.46 7.90 -18.80
CA LEU A 86 -3.43 8.54 -19.68
C LEU A 86 -2.73 9.36 -20.77
N GLN A 87 -1.69 10.12 -20.42
CA GLN A 87 -0.90 10.87 -21.38
C GLN A 87 -0.24 9.95 -22.41
N GLU A 88 0.39 8.84 -22.00
CA GLU A 88 0.99 7.86 -22.90
C GLU A 88 -0.07 7.19 -23.81
N LEU A 89 -1.24 6.89 -23.26
CA LEU A 89 -2.33 6.22 -23.96
C LEU A 89 -3.00 7.09 -25.03
N LEU A 90 -3.18 8.38 -24.72
CA LEU A 90 -3.85 9.36 -25.57
C LEU A 90 -2.90 9.96 -26.60
N GLY A 91 -1.57 9.85 -26.40
CA GLY A 91 -0.53 10.36 -27.27
C GLY A 91 -0.19 11.81 -27.00
N LYS A 92 1.08 12.15 -27.24
CA LYS A 92 1.65 13.49 -26.96
C LYS A 92 1.61 14.44 -28.15
N LYS A 93 1.29 13.96 -29.34
CA LYS A 93 1.37 14.73 -30.57
C LYS A 93 0.23 15.75 -30.64
N ASP A 94 0.61 17.02 -30.85
CA ASP A 94 -0.28 18.15 -31.04
C ASP A 94 -1.28 18.43 -29.86
N LYS A 95 -0.89 18.08 -28.63
CA LYS A 95 -1.73 18.25 -27.44
C LYS A 95 -0.95 18.79 -26.26
N THR A 96 -1.57 19.71 -25.53
CA THR A 96 -1.07 20.21 -24.25
C THR A 96 -1.68 19.43 -23.12
N TYR A 97 -0.83 18.91 -22.21
CA TYR A 97 -1.28 18.21 -20.99
C TYR A 97 -0.97 19.07 -19.77
N GLN A 98 -1.97 19.26 -18.94
CA GLN A 98 -1.87 20.03 -17.73
C GLN A 98 -2.31 19.21 -16.52
N ARG A 99 -1.52 19.22 -15.48
CA ARG A 99 -1.78 18.51 -14.23
C ARG A 99 -2.60 19.40 -13.29
N VAL A 100 -3.80 18.98 -12.93
CA VAL A 100 -4.67 19.67 -11.98
C VAL A 100 -4.77 18.84 -10.71
N VAL A 101 -4.51 19.46 -9.57
CA VAL A 101 -4.48 18.79 -8.26
C VAL A 101 -5.29 19.59 -7.25
N PHE A 102 -6.22 18.93 -6.57
CA PHE A 102 -6.97 19.51 -5.47
C PHE A 102 -7.10 18.50 -4.32
N ASN A 103 -7.10 19.01 -3.09
CA ASN A 103 -7.13 18.19 -1.87
C ASN A 103 -8.56 17.94 -1.37
N GLU A 104 -9.53 18.68 -1.89
CA GLU A 104 -10.94 18.59 -1.53
C GLU A 104 -11.84 18.85 -2.74
N ILE A 105 -13.04 18.28 -2.72
CA ILE A 105 -14.02 18.42 -3.80
C ILE A 105 -14.98 19.57 -3.45
N THR A 106 -14.43 20.79 -3.34
CA THR A 106 -15.20 22.01 -3.17
C THR A 106 -15.09 22.87 -4.43
N LYS A 107 -16.09 23.70 -4.68
CA LYS A 107 -16.10 24.57 -5.87
C LYS A 107 -14.87 25.48 -5.92
N ASN A 108 -14.49 26.06 -4.79
CA ASN A 108 -13.36 27.00 -4.73
C ASN A 108 -12.03 26.26 -4.98
N ALA A 109 -11.78 25.15 -4.29
CA ALA A 109 -10.55 24.36 -4.47
C ALA A 109 -10.39 23.86 -5.90
N ILE A 110 -11.48 23.46 -6.55
CA ILE A 110 -11.44 23.04 -7.96
C ILE A 110 -11.13 24.22 -8.87
N GLN A 111 -11.79 25.37 -8.68
CA GLN A 111 -11.54 26.57 -9.49
C GLN A 111 -10.10 27.08 -9.34
N ASP A 112 -9.59 27.10 -8.12
CA ASP A 112 -8.21 27.52 -7.83
C ASP A 112 -7.22 26.57 -8.51
N ALA A 113 -7.44 25.26 -8.42
CA ALA A 113 -6.58 24.26 -9.06
C ALA A 113 -6.57 24.35 -10.60
N PHE A 114 -7.68 24.71 -11.22
CA PHE A 114 -7.73 24.93 -12.67
C PHE A 114 -7.15 26.28 -13.09
N SER A 115 -7.02 27.23 -12.16
CA SER A 115 -6.41 28.55 -12.43
C SER A 115 -4.87 28.49 -12.45
N ASP A 116 -4.27 27.50 -11.77
CA ASP A 116 -2.82 27.29 -11.70
C ASP A 116 -2.46 25.80 -11.93
N PRO A 117 -2.65 25.29 -13.15
CA PRO A 117 -2.34 23.91 -13.47
C PRO A 117 -0.82 23.71 -13.58
N GLY A 118 -0.33 22.61 -13.03
CA GLY A 118 1.07 22.22 -13.06
C GLY A 118 1.42 21.23 -14.18
N GLU A 119 2.60 20.62 -14.04
CA GLU A 119 3.10 19.57 -14.92
C GLU A 119 3.12 18.23 -14.21
N LEU A 120 3.24 17.15 -14.99
CA LEU A 120 3.43 15.80 -14.46
C LEU A 120 4.78 15.65 -13.75
N ASN A 121 4.73 15.14 -12.54
CA ASN A 121 5.94 14.84 -11.76
C ASN A 121 6.47 13.43 -12.06
N ILE A 122 7.41 13.35 -13.00
CA ILE A 122 8.01 12.09 -13.44
C ILE A 122 8.72 11.35 -12.30
N SER A 123 9.28 12.04 -11.31
CA SER A 123 9.88 11.39 -10.14
C SER A 123 8.85 10.62 -9.31
N ARG A 124 7.64 11.14 -9.16
CA ARG A 124 6.53 10.43 -8.49
C ARG A 124 6.04 9.25 -9.32
N VAL A 125 5.95 9.40 -10.65
CA VAL A 125 5.62 8.30 -11.57
C VAL A 125 6.65 7.17 -11.42
N ASN A 126 7.93 7.48 -11.48
CA ASN A 126 9.00 6.49 -11.32
C ASN A 126 8.98 5.81 -9.96
N ALA A 127 8.69 6.54 -8.88
CA ALA A 127 8.55 5.97 -7.55
C ALA A 127 7.38 4.98 -7.45
N GLN A 128 6.26 5.27 -8.09
CA GLN A 128 5.12 4.35 -8.18
C GLN A 128 5.45 3.11 -9.02
N GLN A 129 6.09 3.30 -10.18
CA GLN A 129 6.51 2.20 -11.06
C GLN A 129 7.49 1.28 -10.34
N ALA A 130 8.51 1.83 -9.68
CA ALA A 130 9.49 1.04 -8.92
C ALA A 130 8.81 0.18 -7.84
N ARG A 131 7.87 0.75 -7.09
CA ARG A 131 7.07 0.00 -6.12
C ARG A 131 6.30 -1.14 -6.78
N ARG A 132 5.60 -0.85 -7.87
CA ARG A 132 4.80 -1.83 -8.61
C ARG A 132 5.66 -2.97 -9.16
N PHE A 133 6.83 -2.64 -9.71
CA PHE A 133 7.78 -3.64 -10.22
C PHE A 133 8.30 -4.54 -9.11
N LEU A 134 8.71 -3.96 -7.98
CA LEU A 134 9.13 -4.74 -6.82
C LEU A 134 8.04 -5.67 -6.29
N ASP A 135 6.80 -5.19 -6.19
CA ASP A 135 5.68 -6.01 -5.74
C ASP A 135 5.41 -7.17 -6.70
N ARG A 136 5.51 -6.94 -8.02
CA ARG A 136 5.39 -8.01 -9.03
C ARG A 136 6.54 -9.01 -8.97
N VAL A 137 7.78 -8.54 -8.94
CA VAL A 137 8.96 -9.42 -8.89
C VAL A 137 8.94 -10.26 -7.63
N VAL A 138 8.72 -9.67 -6.47
CA VAL A 138 8.62 -10.43 -5.20
C VAL A 138 7.46 -11.42 -5.25
N GLY A 139 6.28 -11.01 -5.70
CA GLY A 139 5.11 -11.88 -5.82
C GLY A 139 5.35 -13.07 -6.73
N PHE A 140 5.87 -12.84 -7.93
CA PHE A 140 6.07 -13.90 -8.92
C PHE A 140 7.26 -14.82 -8.63
N MET A 141 8.33 -14.33 -7.99
CA MET A 141 9.51 -15.13 -7.68
C MET A 141 9.38 -15.89 -6.35
N VAL A 142 8.76 -15.29 -5.33
CA VAL A 142 8.70 -15.88 -3.98
C VAL A 142 7.46 -16.76 -3.79
N SER A 143 6.31 -16.44 -4.39
CA SER A 143 5.10 -17.26 -4.25
C SER A 143 5.31 -18.73 -4.65
N PRO A 144 6.02 -19.06 -5.75
CA PRO A 144 6.31 -20.47 -6.10
C PRO A 144 7.14 -21.19 -5.04
N LEU A 145 8.02 -20.49 -4.30
CA LEU A 145 8.78 -21.07 -3.20
C LEU A 145 7.86 -21.44 -2.03
N LEU A 146 6.88 -20.59 -1.72
CA LEU A 146 5.85 -20.89 -0.72
C LEU A 146 5.03 -22.12 -1.13
N TRP A 147 4.66 -22.22 -2.40
CA TRP A 147 3.91 -23.39 -2.91
C TRP A 147 4.69 -24.69 -2.80
N LYS A 148 6.00 -24.61 -3.00
CA LYS A 148 6.88 -25.80 -2.90
C LYS A 148 7.15 -26.20 -1.46
N LYS A 149 7.24 -25.23 -0.53
CA LYS A 149 7.72 -25.47 0.84
C LYS A 149 6.60 -25.56 1.87
N ILE A 150 5.45 -24.90 1.64
CA ILE A 150 4.36 -24.79 2.61
C ILE A 150 3.07 -25.33 2.03
N ALA A 151 2.37 -24.57 1.16
CA ALA A 151 1.12 -24.99 0.55
C ALA A 151 0.84 -24.22 -0.75
N ARG A 152 0.13 -24.85 -1.70
CA ARG A 152 -0.35 -24.18 -2.92
C ARG A 152 -1.39 -23.11 -2.58
N GLY A 153 -1.42 -22.03 -3.39
CA GLY A 153 -2.38 -20.94 -3.26
C GLY A 153 -1.91 -19.80 -2.33
N LEU A 154 -0.79 -19.97 -1.63
CA LEU A 154 -0.19 -18.87 -0.85
C LEU A 154 0.43 -17.82 -1.76
N SER A 155 0.37 -16.55 -1.38
CA SER A 155 1.04 -15.47 -2.09
C SER A 155 2.05 -14.76 -1.18
N ALA A 156 3.20 -14.41 -1.76
CA ALA A 156 4.19 -13.55 -1.12
C ALA A 156 3.97 -12.11 -1.56
N GLY A 157 4.18 -11.17 -0.64
CA GLY A 157 4.09 -9.75 -0.93
C GLY A 157 4.69 -8.92 0.20
N ARG A 158 5.32 -7.81 -0.13
CA ARG A 158 6.00 -6.94 0.84
C ARG A 158 5.04 -6.40 1.91
N VAL A 159 3.85 -5.94 1.48
CA VAL A 159 2.81 -5.43 2.39
C VAL A 159 2.21 -6.55 3.23
N GLN A 160 1.92 -7.69 2.63
CA GLN A 160 1.34 -8.86 3.32
C GLN A 160 2.25 -9.36 4.45
N SER A 161 3.54 -9.48 4.21
CA SER A 161 4.51 -9.96 5.20
C SER A 161 4.57 -9.05 6.43
N VAL A 162 4.57 -7.73 6.23
CA VAL A 162 4.56 -6.74 7.32
C VAL A 162 3.21 -6.77 8.06
N ALA A 163 2.09 -6.84 7.36
CA ALA A 163 0.78 -6.91 7.98
C ALA A 163 0.62 -8.15 8.87
N VAL A 164 1.01 -9.32 8.37
CA VAL A 164 0.99 -10.57 9.15
C VAL A 164 1.90 -10.47 10.38
N ARG A 165 3.10 -9.91 10.22
CA ARG A 165 4.03 -9.70 11.33
C ARG A 165 3.41 -8.85 12.43
N LEU A 166 2.82 -7.70 12.08
CA LEU A 166 2.18 -6.80 13.06
C LEU A 166 1.04 -7.49 13.80
N VAL A 167 0.21 -8.26 13.09
CA VAL A 167 -0.88 -9.04 13.71
C VAL A 167 -0.34 -10.10 14.67
N VAL A 168 0.71 -10.83 14.27
CA VAL A 168 1.32 -11.87 15.11
C VAL A 168 2.01 -11.28 16.33
N GLU A 169 2.73 -10.16 16.19
CA GLU A 169 3.36 -9.46 17.31
C GLU A 169 2.29 -8.98 18.31
N ARG A 170 1.21 -8.37 17.81
CA ARG A 170 0.11 -7.92 18.66
C ARG A 170 -0.59 -9.08 19.38
N GLU A 171 -0.84 -10.17 18.70
CA GLU A 171 -1.44 -11.37 19.31
C GLU A 171 -0.55 -11.97 20.40
N ARG A 172 0.78 -11.92 20.24
CA ARG A 172 1.72 -12.32 21.29
C ARG A 172 1.66 -11.40 22.50
N GLU A 173 1.57 -10.09 22.29
CA GLU A 173 1.38 -9.12 23.38
C GLU A 173 0.07 -9.38 24.12
N ILE A 174 -1.03 -9.62 23.40
CA ILE A 174 -2.33 -9.93 24.01
C ILE A 174 -2.25 -11.21 24.85
N LYS A 175 -1.62 -12.27 24.33
CA LYS A 175 -1.43 -13.53 25.08
C LYS A 175 -0.51 -13.42 26.29
N ALA A 176 0.46 -12.52 26.23
CA ALA A 176 1.41 -12.26 27.34
C ALA A 176 0.85 -11.25 28.35
N PHE A 177 -0.26 -10.58 28.03
CA PHE A 177 -0.83 -9.57 28.91
C PHE A 177 -1.35 -10.20 30.19
N VAL A 178 -0.85 -9.72 31.30
CA VAL A 178 -1.36 -10.05 32.64
C VAL A 178 -2.21 -8.88 33.14
N PRO A 179 -3.52 -9.06 33.35
CA PRO A 179 -4.35 -8.00 33.85
C PRO A 179 -3.89 -7.54 35.22
N GLU A 180 -3.72 -6.25 35.40
CA GLU A 180 -3.44 -5.63 36.69
C GLU A 180 -4.72 -4.95 37.19
N GLU A 181 -5.16 -5.30 38.39
CA GLU A 181 -6.28 -4.64 39.07
C GLU A 181 -5.83 -3.27 39.57
N PHE A 182 -6.63 -2.26 39.35
CA PHE A 182 -6.45 -0.94 39.95
C PHE A 182 -7.80 -0.36 40.36
N TRP A 183 -7.76 0.54 41.31
CA TRP A 183 -8.94 1.17 41.89
C TRP A 183 -8.79 2.68 41.82
N ASP A 184 -9.85 3.37 41.38
CA ASP A 184 -9.98 4.81 41.44
C ASP A 184 -10.91 5.18 42.61
N VAL A 185 -10.41 6.03 43.48
CA VAL A 185 -11.17 6.56 44.61
C VAL A 185 -11.57 7.98 44.32
N HIS A 186 -12.87 8.25 44.35
CA HIS A 186 -13.42 9.57 44.15
C HIS A 186 -14.04 10.09 45.44
N ALA A 187 -13.81 11.37 45.76
CA ALA A 187 -14.48 12.09 46.83
C ALA A 187 -15.56 13.00 46.20
N ASP A 188 -16.80 12.82 46.63
CA ASP A 188 -17.88 13.72 46.28
C ASP A 188 -18.02 14.77 47.39
N LEU A 189 -17.62 15.98 47.07
CA LEU A 189 -17.54 17.12 48.02
C LEU A 189 -18.61 18.15 47.68
N THR A 190 -19.03 18.87 48.71
CA THR A 190 -19.94 20.01 48.54
C THR A 190 -19.24 21.28 49.04
N SER A 191 -19.12 22.27 48.17
CA SER A 191 -18.52 23.58 48.52
C SER A 191 -19.44 24.34 49.50
N GLN A 192 -18.88 25.35 50.16
CA GLN A 192 -19.67 26.28 51.00
C GLN A 192 -20.83 26.96 50.25
N GLN A 193 -20.66 27.11 48.94
CA GLN A 193 -21.67 27.68 48.03
C GLN A 193 -22.64 26.63 47.49
N LYS A 194 -22.67 25.41 48.08
CA LYS A 194 -23.51 24.23 47.69
C LYS A 194 -23.24 23.72 46.26
N ALA A 195 -22.10 24.03 45.67
CA ALA A 195 -21.69 23.42 44.42
C ALA A 195 -21.13 21.99 44.68
N ALA A 196 -21.62 20.98 43.96
CA ALA A 196 -21.09 19.62 44.01
C ALA A 196 -19.76 19.53 43.22
N LEU A 197 -18.76 18.91 43.84
CA LEU A 197 -17.44 18.67 43.26
C LEU A 197 -17.11 17.19 43.40
N ARG A 198 -16.78 16.55 42.29
CA ARG A 198 -16.21 15.18 42.30
C ARG A 198 -14.74 15.23 41.99
N MET A 199 -13.92 14.74 42.89
CA MET A 199 -12.46 14.80 42.81
C MET A 199 -11.85 13.40 42.90
N LEU A 200 -10.83 13.13 42.08
CA LEU A 200 -10.06 11.91 42.17
C LEU A 200 -9.01 12.04 43.29
N VAL A 201 -8.90 11.06 44.16
CA VAL A 201 -7.86 10.98 45.16
C VAL A 201 -6.53 10.61 44.49
N ALA A 202 -5.73 11.60 44.18
CA ALA A 202 -4.46 11.42 43.45
C ALA A 202 -3.27 11.04 44.40
N LYS A 203 -3.36 11.42 45.70
CA LYS A 203 -2.33 11.15 46.67
C LYS A 203 -2.92 10.74 48.01
N HIS A 204 -2.24 9.80 48.69
CA HIS A 204 -2.53 9.42 50.08
C HIS A 204 -1.23 9.51 50.86
N GLN A 205 -1.23 10.20 52.01
CA GLN A 205 -0.07 10.47 52.83
C GLN A 205 1.15 10.99 52.06
N GLY A 206 0.92 11.87 51.07
CA GLY A 206 1.95 12.52 50.26
C GLY A 206 2.46 11.71 49.05
N ASN A 207 2.14 10.43 48.95
CA ASN A 207 2.53 9.54 47.87
C ASN A 207 1.43 9.40 46.82
N ALA A 208 1.79 9.12 45.56
CA ALA A 208 0.81 8.83 44.51
C ALA A 208 -0.05 7.61 44.94
N PHE A 209 -1.37 7.79 44.87
CA PHE A 209 -2.30 6.78 45.29
C PHE A 209 -2.83 6.01 44.08
N LYS A 210 -2.40 4.77 43.96
CA LYS A 210 -2.83 3.81 42.93
C LYS A 210 -3.01 2.44 43.57
N PRO A 211 -4.10 2.21 44.33
CA PRO A 211 -4.32 0.96 45.01
C PRO A 211 -4.55 -0.17 44.01
N LYS A 212 -3.97 -1.32 44.29
CA LYS A 212 -3.99 -2.50 43.39
C LYS A 212 -5.06 -3.52 43.74
N ASN A 213 -5.71 -3.35 44.88
CA ASN A 213 -6.76 -4.26 45.36
C ASN A 213 -7.74 -3.55 46.30
N LYS A 214 -8.84 -4.20 46.56
CA LYS A 214 -9.88 -3.68 47.45
C LYS A 214 -9.39 -3.42 48.85
N ALA A 215 -8.52 -4.29 49.40
CA ALA A 215 -8.04 -4.16 50.80
C ALA A 215 -7.16 -2.90 50.97
N GLU A 216 -6.30 -2.55 50.02
CA GLU A 216 -5.53 -1.31 50.00
C GLU A 216 -6.45 -0.08 49.88
N THR A 217 -7.50 -0.19 49.07
CA THR A 217 -8.48 0.88 48.87
C THR A 217 -9.28 1.10 50.15
N ASP A 218 -9.80 0.04 50.79
CA ASP A 218 -10.61 0.11 52.03
C ASP A 218 -9.78 0.68 53.21
N LYS A 219 -8.47 0.32 53.27
CA LYS A 219 -7.57 0.85 54.28
C LYS A 219 -7.34 2.36 54.09
N ALA A 220 -7.12 2.81 52.86
CA ALA A 220 -6.94 4.24 52.58
C ALA A 220 -8.23 5.03 52.80
N LEU A 221 -9.39 4.45 52.53
CA LEU A 221 -10.72 5.06 52.80
C LEU A 221 -10.99 5.22 54.32
N ALA A 222 -10.40 4.35 55.15
CA ALA A 222 -10.52 4.47 56.60
C ALA A 222 -9.63 5.58 57.17
N ASP A 223 -8.58 5.98 56.45
CA ASP A 223 -7.65 7.04 56.83
C ASP A 223 -8.08 8.45 56.32
N LEU A 224 -9.06 8.50 55.39
CA LEU A 224 -9.61 9.75 54.80
C LEU A 224 -10.81 10.25 55.58
#